data_ee9e0b59f10d3679354b4a9a832ede82
#
_entry.id   ee9e0b59f10d3679354b4a9a832ede82
#
_cell.length_a   1.000
_cell.length_b   1.000
_cell.length_c   1.000
_cell.angle_alpha   90.00
_cell.angle_beta   90.00
_cell.angle_gamma   90.00
#
_symmetry.space_group_name_H-M   'P 1'
#
loop_
_entity.id
_entity.type
_entity.pdbx_description
1 polymer ?
#
loop_
_entity_poly.entity_id
_entity_poly.type
_entity_poly.pdbx_seq_one_letter_code
_entity_poly.pdbx_strand_id
1 'polypeptide(L)'
;MKLTLKKTIASILCISMIPSMMTGCKKESTSYSHTDFAMGTVTNITLYGTSDDLEQTEQKIIDMEKKLEKQQLSWRLKSSQVSKINQKLEQNNGKTKVTGNLKNWLQQAIKISQDSYAGGRNTVDPTIGALTKLWDFESSDPKVPDANKIKKAISGDLSE
;
A
#
# COMPACT_ATOMS: atom_id res chain seq x y z
N MET A 1 -2.41 46.02 -61.93
CA MET A 1 -1.93 46.44 -60.60
C MET A 1 -2.89 46.14 -59.43
N LYS A 2 -4.22 46.21 -59.62
CA LYS A 2 -5.21 45.90 -58.52
C LYS A 2 -5.37 44.44 -58.18
N LEU A 3 -5.07 43.50 -59.10
CA LEU A 3 -5.28 42.06 -58.92
C LEU A 3 -4.13 41.38 -58.10
N THR A 4 -2.91 41.86 -58.29
CA THR A 4 -1.72 41.40 -57.57
C THR A 4 -1.72 41.82 -56.12
N LEU A 5 -2.22 43.02 -55.82
CA LEU A 5 -2.29 43.54 -54.46
C LEU A 5 -3.31 42.77 -53.63
N LYS A 6 -4.48 42.36 -54.19
CA LYS A 6 -5.48 41.51 -53.51
C LYS A 6 -4.95 40.12 -53.17
N LYS A 7 -4.15 39.53 -54.06
CA LYS A 7 -3.52 38.20 -53.80
C LYS A 7 -2.44 38.25 -52.73
N THR A 8 -1.65 39.33 -52.68
CA THR A 8 -0.64 39.53 -51.62
C THR A 8 -1.27 39.77 -50.25
N ILE A 9 -2.33 40.54 -50.16
CA ILE A 9 -3.07 40.80 -48.90
C ILE A 9 -3.72 39.51 -48.38
N ALA A 10 -4.32 38.69 -49.25
CA ALA A 10 -4.90 37.40 -48.88
C ALA A 10 -3.87 36.41 -48.34
N SER A 11 -2.68 36.37 -48.97
CA SER A 11 -1.55 35.49 -48.50
C SER A 11 -0.99 35.94 -47.16
N ILE A 12 -0.90 37.22 -46.91
CA ILE A 12 -0.41 37.76 -45.60
C ILE A 12 -1.46 37.51 -44.51
N LEU A 13 -2.75 37.58 -44.81
CA LEU A 13 -3.82 37.29 -43.83
C LEU A 13 -3.87 35.82 -43.43
N CYS A 14 -3.58 34.89 -44.36
CA CYS A 14 -3.52 33.47 -44.02
C CYS A 14 -2.30 33.09 -43.19
N ILE A 15 -1.16 33.78 -43.34
CA ILE A 15 0.05 33.51 -42.53
C ILE A 15 -0.08 34.04 -41.10
N SER A 16 -0.86 35.08 -40.87
CA SER A 16 -1.08 35.63 -39.51
C SER A 16 -2.03 34.82 -38.66
N MET A 17 -2.80 33.86 -39.21
CA MET A 17 -3.72 33.01 -38.46
C MET A 17 -3.10 31.71 -37.94
N ILE A 18 -1.91 31.33 -38.42
CA ILE A 18 -1.26 30.06 -38.05
C ILE A 18 -0.67 30.07 -36.63
N PRO A 19 -0.13 31.15 -36.05
CA PRO A 19 0.40 31.10 -34.68
C PRO A 19 -0.64 30.98 -33.56
N SER A 20 -1.92 31.26 -33.84
CA SER A 20 -2.97 31.24 -32.80
C SER A 20 -3.48 29.83 -32.45
N MET A 21 -3.10 28.78 -33.18
CA MET A 21 -3.54 27.39 -32.91
C MET A 21 -2.54 26.54 -32.15
N MET A 22 -1.36 27.08 -31.77
CA MET A 22 -0.32 26.32 -31.07
C MET A 22 -0.24 26.56 -29.57
N THR A 23 -1.13 27.34 -29.00
CA THR A 23 -1.30 27.40 -27.53
C THR A 23 -2.16 26.23 -27.08
N GLY A 24 -1.69 25.00 -27.30
CA GLY A 24 -2.14 23.86 -26.55
C GLY A 24 -1.79 24.14 -25.09
N CYS A 25 -2.77 24.47 -24.26
CA CYS A 25 -2.59 24.50 -22.82
C CYS A 25 -2.10 23.12 -22.37
N LYS A 26 -0.78 22.98 -22.25
CA LYS A 26 -0.18 21.86 -21.56
C LYS A 26 -0.56 22.09 -20.10
N LYS A 27 -1.60 21.41 -19.64
CA LYS A 27 -1.98 21.46 -18.24
C LYS A 27 -0.75 20.93 -17.49
N GLU A 28 -0.09 21.77 -16.71
CA GLU A 28 1.06 21.36 -15.94
C GLU A 28 0.64 20.25 -14.98
N SER A 29 1.40 19.17 -14.98
CA SER A 29 1.23 18.13 -13.99
C SER A 29 1.65 18.69 -12.64
N THR A 30 0.73 18.71 -11.70
CA THR A 30 1.01 19.04 -10.31
C THR A 30 1.27 17.77 -9.51
N SER A 31 2.00 17.87 -8.42
CA SER A 31 2.14 16.80 -7.44
C SER A 31 1.62 17.25 -6.09
N TYR A 32 0.98 16.34 -5.38
CA TYR A 32 0.55 16.51 -4.00
C TYR A 32 1.16 15.38 -3.17
N SER A 33 1.84 15.73 -2.09
CA SER A 33 2.51 14.77 -1.21
C SER A 33 2.07 14.93 0.23
N HIS A 34 1.78 13.83 0.88
CA HIS A 34 1.42 13.77 2.28
C HIS A 34 2.12 12.61 2.99
N THR A 35 2.41 12.81 4.27
CA THR A 35 2.99 11.80 5.15
C THR A 35 2.02 11.53 6.28
N ASP A 36 1.64 10.27 6.47
CA ASP A 36 0.78 9.82 7.57
C ASP A 36 1.39 8.58 8.25
N PHE A 37 0.79 8.17 9.34
CA PHE A 37 1.17 6.96 10.06
C PHE A 37 0.03 5.94 9.97
N ALA A 38 0.28 4.83 9.28
CA ALA A 38 -0.68 3.74 9.12
C ALA A 38 0.03 2.39 9.21
N MET A 39 -0.68 1.36 9.63
CA MET A 39 -0.18 -0.02 9.73
C MET A 39 1.12 -0.17 10.56
N GLY A 40 1.32 0.72 11.53
CA GLY A 40 2.51 0.71 12.40
C GLY A 40 3.77 1.27 11.74
N THR A 41 3.64 1.99 10.63
CA THR A 41 4.78 2.60 9.92
C THR A 41 4.41 3.97 9.34
N VAL A 42 5.44 4.71 8.92
CA VAL A 42 5.26 5.97 8.18
C VAL A 42 4.91 5.64 6.73
N THR A 43 3.81 6.20 6.26
CA THR A 43 3.36 6.08 4.86
C THR A 43 3.50 7.43 4.17
N ASN A 44 4.23 7.46 3.06
CA ASN A 44 4.35 8.64 2.20
C ASN A 44 3.58 8.38 0.91
N ILE A 45 2.59 9.24 0.64
CA ILE A 45 1.77 9.17 -0.57
C ILE A 45 2.11 10.37 -1.43
N THR A 46 2.47 10.14 -2.68
CA THR A 46 2.67 11.21 -3.67
C THR A 46 1.80 10.93 -4.88
N LEU A 47 0.89 11.84 -5.17
CA LEU A 47 0.00 11.79 -6.32
C LEU A 47 0.46 12.77 -7.38
N TYR A 48 0.42 12.37 -8.64
CA TYR A 48 0.73 13.19 -9.80
C TYR A 48 -0.51 13.31 -10.68
N GLY A 49 -0.83 14.52 -11.11
CA GLY A 49 -1.99 14.71 -11.96
C GLY A 49 -2.22 16.16 -12.35
N THR A 50 -3.29 16.37 -13.08
CA THR A 50 -3.72 17.69 -13.55
C THR A 50 -5.03 18.15 -12.88
N SER A 51 -5.50 17.42 -11.89
CA SER A 51 -6.77 17.64 -11.20
C SER A 51 -6.56 18.40 -9.89
N ASP A 52 -7.49 19.27 -9.57
CA ASP A 52 -7.56 19.93 -8.27
C ASP A 52 -8.03 18.98 -7.15
N ASP A 53 -8.38 17.73 -7.50
CA ASP A 53 -8.90 16.71 -6.58
C ASP A 53 -7.81 15.82 -5.96
N LEU A 54 -6.53 16.14 -6.13
CA LEU A 54 -5.43 15.30 -5.63
C LEU A 54 -5.47 15.16 -4.12
N GLU A 55 -5.75 16.23 -3.38
CA GLU A 55 -5.88 16.21 -1.93
C GLU A 55 -7.04 15.32 -1.46
N GLN A 56 -8.20 15.42 -2.11
CA GLN A 56 -9.34 14.54 -1.78
C GLN A 56 -9.05 13.07 -2.10
N THR A 57 -8.32 12.81 -3.17
CA THR A 57 -7.95 11.45 -3.57
C THR A 57 -6.97 10.85 -2.56
N GLU A 58 -6.00 11.64 -2.13
CA GLU A 58 -5.05 11.26 -1.10
C GLU A 58 -5.77 10.94 0.22
N GLN A 59 -6.68 11.80 0.68
CA GLN A 59 -7.46 11.57 1.89
C GLN A 59 -8.26 10.27 1.82
N LYS A 60 -8.86 9.94 0.66
CA LYS A 60 -9.55 8.66 0.46
C LYS A 60 -8.61 7.45 0.57
N ILE A 61 -7.37 7.57 0.10
CA ILE A 61 -6.35 6.52 0.23
C ILE A 61 -6.00 6.30 1.69
N ILE A 62 -5.73 7.37 2.44
CA ILE A 62 -5.43 7.31 3.88
C ILE A 62 -6.59 6.68 4.66
N ASP A 63 -7.82 7.13 4.40
CA ASP A 63 -9.01 6.58 5.05
C ASP A 63 -9.17 5.08 4.75
N MET A 64 -8.86 4.67 3.53
CA MET A 64 -8.88 3.27 3.13
C MET A 64 -7.80 2.46 3.87
N GLU A 65 -6.57 2.94 3.97
CA GLU A 65 -5.49 2.29 4.72
C GLU A 65 -5.85 2.12 6.19
N LYS A 66 -6.31 3.18 6.85
CA LYS A 66 -6.76 3.14 8.26
C LYS A 66 -7.93 2.17 8.46
N LYS A 67 -8.86 2.12 7.52
CA LYS A 67 -9.98 1.17 7.54
C LYS A 67 -9.51 -0.27 7.38
N LEU A 68 -8.59 -0.53 6.45
CA LEU A 68 -8.01 -1.85 6.25
C LEU A 68 -7.26 -2.32 7.48
N GLU A 69 -6.42 -1.47 8.08
CA GLU A 69 -5.73 -1.76 9.33
C GLU A 69 -6.72 -2.12 10.43
N LYS A 70 -7.66 -1.23 10.73
CA LYS A 70 -8.60 -1.38 11.85
C LYS A 70 -9.52 -2.59 11.71
N GLN A 71 -9.98 -2.88 10.50
CA GLN A 71 -11.02 -3.91 10.30
C GLN A 71 -10.46 -5.26 9.86
N GLN A 72 -9.30 -5.29 9.21
CA GLN A 72 -8.86 -6.50 8.54
C GLN A 72 -7.45 -6.94 8.88
N LEU A 73 -6.44 -6.10 8.74
CA LEU A 73 -5.05 -6.53 8.67
C LEU A 73 -4.26 -6.43 9.98
N SER A 74 -4.65 -5.57 10.91
CA SER A 74 -3.88 -5.38 12.13
C SER A 74 -3.90 -6.65 13.00
N TRP A 75 -2.74 -7.15 13.36
CA TRP A 75 -2.62 -8.20 14.38
C TRP A 75 -2.76 -7.64 15.81
N ARG A 76 -2.59 -6.32 15.99
CA ARG A 76 -2.66 -5.61 17.28
C ARG A 76 -4.08 -5.22 17.70
N LEU A 77 -4.88 -4.78 16.72
CA LEU A 77 -6.22 -4.28 16.98
C LEU A 77 -7.23 -5.43 17.07
N LYS A 78 -7.80 -5.65 18.25
CA LYS A 78 -8.82 -6.72 18.50
C LYS A 78 -10.01 -6.67 17.56
N SER A 79 -10.32 -5.51 16.98
CA SER A 79 -11.39 -5.34 15.99
C SER A 79 -11.10 -6.00 14.64
N SER A 80 -9.84 -6.19 14.29
CA SER A 80 -9.43 -6.69 12.98
C SER A 80 -9.71 -8.19 12.78
N GLN A 81 -9.83 -8.60 11.52
CA GLN A 81 -10.04 -10.01 11.18
C GLN A 81 -8.80 -10.85 11.48
N VAL A 82 -7.59 -10.33 11.22
CA VAL A 82 -6.33 -11.05 11.51
C VAL A 82 -6.20 -11.33 13.01
N SER A 83 -6.44 -10.33 13.86
CA SER A 83 -6.39 -10.53 15.32
C SER A 83 -7.40 -11.59 15.79
N LYS A 84 -8.64 -11.54 15.26
CA LYS A 84 -9.68 -12.54 15.60
C LYS A 84 -9.32 -13.94 15.11
N ILE A 85 -8.65 -14.07 13.97
CA ILE A 85 -8.19 -15.35 13.46
C ILE A 85 -7.08 -15.90 14.35
N ASN A 86 -6.10 -15.08 14.72
CA ASN A 86 -5.03 -15.49 15.63
C ASN A 86 -5.58 -16.02 16.96
N GLN A 87 -6.55 -15.31 17.57
CA GLN A 87 -7.21 -15.79 18.78
C GLN A 87 -7.93 -17.14 18.59
N LYS A 88 -8.60 -17.33 17.44
CA LYS A 88 -9.26 -18.62 17.14
C LYS A 88 -8.28 -19.74 16.91
N LEU A 89 -7.13 -19.47 16.31
CA LEU A 89 -6.06 -20.45 16.13
C LEU A 89 -5.52 -20.92 17.48
N GLU A 90 -5.28 -19.99 18.42
CA GLU A 90 -4.86 -20.30 19.79
C GLU A 90 -5.87 -21.20 20.52
N GLN A 91 -7.18 -20.95 20.32
CA GLN A 91 -8.26 -21.70 20.97
C GLN A 91 -8.59 -23.05 20.33
N ASN A 92 -8.31 -23.24 19.06
CA ASN A 92 -8.77 -24.39 18.26
C ASN A 92 -7.62 -25.24 17.69
N ASN A 93 -6.57 -25.47 18.46
CA ASN A 93 -5.42 -26.30 18.06
C ASN A 93 -4.85 -25.90 16.68
N GLY A 94 -4.67 -24.61 16.44
CA GLY A 94 -4.08 -24.08 15.22
C GLY A 94 -4.97 -24.16 13.97
N LYS A 95 -6.27 -24.39 14.10
CA LYS A 95 -7.18 -24.51 12.95
C LYS A 95 -8.36 -23.51 13.01
N THR A 96 -8.58 -22.79 11.93
CA THR A 96 -9.77 -21.95 11.78
C THR A 96 -10.16 -21.78 10.31
N LYS A 97 -11.43 -21.47 10.07
CA LYS A 97 -11.94 -21.18 8.73
C LYS A 97 -11.79 -19.69 8.44
N VAL A 98 -11.21 -19.37 7.30
CA VAL A 98 -11.08 -18.00 6.79
C VAL A 98 -11.95 -17.83 5.55
N THR A 99 -12.65 -16.70 5.45
CA THR A 99 -13.56 -16.37 4.34
C THR A 99 -13.35 -14.94 3.85
N GLY A 100 -13.98 -14.59 2.73
CA GLY A 100 -13.96 -13.24 2.16
C GLY A 100 -12.59 -12.81 1.63
N ASN A 101 -12.37 -11.51 1.57
CA ASN A 101 -11.14 -10.93 1.03
C ASN A 101 -9.88 -11.39 1.76
N LEU A 102 -9.96 -11.57 3.06
CA LEU A 102 -8.82 -12.02 3.85
C LEU A 102 -8.33 -13.41 3.43
N LYS A 103 -9.24 -14.32 3.00
CA LYS A 103 -8.83 -15.61 2.42
C LYS A 103 -7.95 -15.40 1.20
N ASN A 104 -8.35 -14.53 0.29
CA ASN A 104 -7.59 -14.27 -0.93
C ASN A 104 -6.22 -13.66 -0.63
N TRP A 105 -6.15 -12.73 0.32
CA TRP A 105 -4.88 -12.12 0.73
C TRP A 105 -3.94 -13.12 1.40
N LEU A 106 -4.45 -13.98 2.26
CA LEU A 106 -3.64 -15.05 2.87
C LEU A 106 -3.15 -16.05 1.83
N GLN A 107 -3.97 -16.39 0.83
CA GLN A 107 -3.53 -17.25 -0.26
C GLN A 107 -2.40 -16.61 -1.09
N GLN A 108 -2.48 -15.30 -1.35
CA GLN A 108 -1.41 -14.54 -2.00
C GLN A 108 -0.15 -14.49 -1.14
N ALA A 109 -0.28 -14.24 0.17
CA ALA A 109 0.85 -14.23 1.08
C ALA A 109 1.57 -15.59 1.14
N ILE A 110 0.81 -16.69 1.17
CA ILE A 110 1.35 -18.05 1.11
C ILE A 110 2.06 -18.29 -0.22
N LYS A 111 1.48 -17.86 -1.34
CA LYS A 111 2.13 -17.96 -2.65
C LYS A 111 3.44 -17.18 -2.69
N ILE A 112 3.47 -15.94 -2.21
CA ILE A 112 4.69 -15.13 -2.13
C ILE A 112 5.73 -15.84 -1.26
N SER A 113 5.32 -16.41 -0.12
CA SER A 113 6.20 -17.21 0.73
C SER A 113 6.84 -18.36 -0.04
N GLN A 114 6.04 -19.13 -0.77
CA GLN A 114 6.53 -20.27 -1.58
C GLN A 114 7.46 -19.81 -2.71
N ASP A 115 7.09 -18.74 -3.43
CA ASP A 115 7.89 -18.17 -4.51
C ASP A 115 9.21 -17.55 -3.99
N SER A 116 9.28 -17.21 -2.70
CA SER A 116 10.47 -16.63 -2.06
C SER A 116 11.50 -17.66 -1.60
N TYR A 117 11.31 -18.94 -1.93
CA TYR A 117 12.19 -20.01 -1.46
C TYR A 117 13.62 -19.89 -2.01
N ALA A 118 14.58 -19.73 -1.13
CA ALA A 118 15.98 -19.64 -1.45
C ALA A 118 16.86 -20.20 -0.31
N GLY A 119 17.96 -20.85 -0.65
CA GLY A 119 18.90 -21.36 0.35
C GLY A 119 18.32 -22.38 1.35
N GLY A 120 17.32 -23.17 0.91
CA GLY A 120 16.69 -24.21 1.74
C GLY A 120 15.55 -23.72 2.64
N ARG A 121 15.12 -22.44 2.52
CA ARG A 121 14.05 -21.86 3.32
C ARG A 121 13.28 -20.78 2.56
N ASN A 122 12.06 -20.47 3.00
CA ASN A 122 11.33 -19.30 2.54
C ASN A 122 11.97 -18.04 3.14
N THR A 123 12.19 -17.01 2.33
CA THR A 123 12.73 -15.70 2.78
C THR A 123 11.63 -14.78 3.27
N VAL A 124 10.38 -15.03 2.88
CA VAL A 124 9.17 -14.37 3.38
C VAL A 124 8.30 -15.41 4.06
N ASP A 125 7.93 -15.19 5.31
CA ASP A 125 7.07 -16.09 6.07
C ASP A 125 5.94 -15.31 6.75
N PRO A 126 4.69 -15.45 6.29
CA PRO A 126 3.54 -14.77 6.89
C PRO A 126 3.13 -15.35 8.26
N THR A 127 3.75 -16.44 8.73
CA THR A 127 3.39 -17.13 9.97
C THR A 127 4.23 -16.73 11.18
N ILE A 128 5.20 -15.84 11.02
CA ILE A 128 6.15 -15.44 12.08
C ILE A 128 5.53 -14.62 13.24
N GLY A 129 4.19 -14.50 13.31
CA GLY A 129 3.52 -13.67 14.30
C GLY A 129 3.89 -13.98 15.75
N ALA A 130 4.07 -15.26 16.09
CA ALA A 130 4.53 -15.67 17.42
C ALA A 130 5.93 -15.14 17.73
N LEU A 131 6.83 -15.20 16.76
CA LEU A 131 8.19 -14.67 16.90
C LEU A 131 8.17 -13.13 17.04
N THR A 132 7.39 -12.43 16.21
CA THR A 132 7.24 -10.97 16.28
C THR A 132 6.73 -10.50 17.66
N LYS A 133 5.75 -11.22 18.22
CA LYS A 133 5.25 -10.94 19.59
C LYS A 133 6.32 -11.11 20.67
N LEU A 134 7.25 -12.06 20.53
CA LEU A 134 8.31 -12.26 21.51
C LEU A 134 9.32 -11.12 21.55
N TRP A 135 9.62 -10.50 20.41
CA TRP A 135 10.56 -9.38 20.34
C TRP A 135 9.98 -8.08 20.81
N ASP A 136 8.67 -7.89 20.73
CA ASP A 136 7.92 -6.73 21.22
C ASP A 136 8.61 -5.37 20.94
N PHE A 137 8.99 -5.18 19.68
CA PHE A 137 9.75 -3.99 19.23
C PHE A 137 9.04 -2.66 19.49
N GLU A 138 7.75 -2.70 19.82
CA GLU A 138 6.93 -1.51 20.07
C GLU A 138 6.83 -1.16 21.55
N SER A 139 7.36 -2.01 22.44
CA SER A 139 7.42 -1.70 23.86
C SER A 139 8.42 -0.57 24.14
N SER A 140 8.25 0.09 25.28
CA SER A 140 9.18 1.12 25.73
C SER A 140 10.56 0.56 26.13
N ASP A 141 10.67 -0.76 26.34
CA ASP A 141 11.91 -1.45 26.73
C ASP A 141 12.00 -2.82 26.03
N PRO A 142 12.20 -2.83 24.68
CA PRO A 142 12.31 -4.09 23.94
C PRO A 142 13.56 -4.86 24.36
N LYS A 143 13.41 -6.16 24.63
CA LYS A 143 14.49 -7.04 25.06
C LYS A 143 14.66 -8.19 24.10
N VAL A 144 15.90 -8.66 23.97
CA VAL A 144 16.17 -9.91 23.24
C VAL A 144 15.49 -11.05 24.00
N PRO A 145 14.59 -11.81 23.36
CA PRO A 145 13.89 -12.92 24.00
C PRO A 145 14.86 -14.05 24.40
N ASP A 146 14.44 -14.86 25.37
CA ASP A 146 15.14 -16.07 25.75
C ASP A 146 15.25 -17.05 24.55
N ALA A 147 16.40 -17.71 24.41
CA ALA A 147 16.69 -18.60 23.29
C ALA A 147 15.70 -19.79 23.19
N ASN A 148 15.23 -20.31 24.33
CA ASN A 148 14.26 -21.41 24.34
C ASN A 148 12.89 -20.93 23.88
N LYS A 149 12.48 -19.70 24.26
CA LYS A 149 11.24 -19.09 23.77
C LYS A 149 11.29 -18.84 22.26
N ILE A 150 12.41 -18.36 21.73
CA ILE A 150 12.63 -18.21 20.28
C ILE A 150 12.49 -19.57 19.58
N LYS A 151 13.19 -20.59 20.09
CA LYS A 151 13.15 -21.94 19.50
C LYS A 151 11.73 -22.53 19.51
N LYS A 152 10.98 -22.33 20.60
CA LYS A 152 9.58 -22.75 20.73
C LYS A 152 8.68 -22.01 19.73
N ALA A 153 8.84 -20.70 19.57
CA ALA A 153 8.06 -19.91 18.60
C ALA A 153 8.34 -20.34 17.13
N ILE A 154 9.58 -20.70 16.81
CA ILE A 154 9.96 -21.17 15.46
C ILE A 154 9.40 -22.57 15.19
N SER A 155 9.37 -23.45 16.18
CA SER A 155 8.83 -24.80 16.03
C SER A 155 7.30 -24.86 15.92
N GLY A 156 6.61 -23.75 16.17
CA GLY A 156 5.14 -23.69 16.23
C GLY A 156 4.56 -24.36 17.47
N ASP A 157 5.39 -24.77 18.42
CA ASP A 157 4.95 -25.36 19.68
C ASP A 157 4.58 -24.24 20.66
N LEU A 158 3.31 -23.85 20.65
CA LEU A 158 2.73 -22.83 21.53
C LEU A 158 2.08 -23.42 22.79
N SER A 159 2.30 -24.71 23.07
CA SER A 159 1.79 -25.34 24.31
C SER A 159 2.54 -24.78 25.52
N GLU A 160 1.85 -24.08 26.40
CA GLU A 160 2.20 -23.86 27.80
C GLU A 160 1.48 -24.91 28.67
#